data_253ddd14d74ff2e092c2e101764b0949
#
_entry.id   253ddd14d74ff2e092c2e101764b0949
#
_cell.length_a   1.000
_cell.length_b   1.000
_cell.length_c   1.000
_cell.angle_alpha   90.00
_cell.angle_beta   90.00
_cell.angle_gamma   90.00
#
_symmetry.space_group_name_H-M   'P 1'
#
loop_
_entity.id
_entity.type
_entity.pdbx_description
1 polymer ?
#
loop_
_entity_poly.entity_id
_entity_poly.type
_entity_poly.pdbx_seq_one_letter_code
_entity_poly.pdbx_strand_id
1 'polypeptide(L)'
;MIKFRIFVDMDKEETYLRSMAKAGYMLKSYNSLGFYTFEPGMPQELHYKIDYRVFKNKRAFQEYRQLFQDSGWIHVCGSSYSGGQYFLPSNNNSYSAEIFSDLESKAARFKRLSNQCRFAFIITICYLAAFFSINGFNFNKLGYLTPGLWEKSGSAFWFSFLFETPFVIFRFLPLILVFSLTIIYAYWAYKARELYNQKKPAG
;
A
#
# COMPACT_ATOMS: atom_id res chain seq x y z
N MET A 1 2.18 19.91 1.84
CA MET A 1 1.06 19.30 2.57
C MET A 1 1.17 17.78 2.46
N ILE A 2 0.93 17.05 3.56
CA ILE A 2 0.93 15.56 3.53
C ILE A 2 -0.50 15.08 3.71
N LYS A 3 -0.90 14.10 2.89
CA LYS A 3 -2.21 13.42 2.98
C LYS A 3 -1.99 11.91 3.03
N PHE A 4 -2.71 11.24 3.92
CA PHE A 4 -2.77 9.79 3.98
C PHE A 4 -4.01 9.29 3.27
N ARG A 5 -3.82 8.49 2.23
CA ARG A 5 -4.87 7.82 1.48
C ARG A 5 -4.37 6.50 0.91
N ILE A 6 -5.25 5.54 0.81
CA ILE A 6 -4.96 4.24 0.23
C ILE A 6 -5.94 3.98 -0.91
N PHE A 7 -5.41 3.70 -2.09
CA PHE A 7 -6.19 3.35 -3.27
C PHE A 7 -5.77 1.96 -3.76
N VAL A 8 -6.77 1.13 -4.08
CA VAL A 8 -6.59 -0.11 -4.85
C VAL A 8 -6.96 0.15 -6.31
N ASP A 9 -7.89 1.08 -6.54
CA ASP A 9 -8.31 1.50 -7.87
C ASP A 9 -7.51 2.73 -8.32
N MET A 10 -6.61 2.51 -9.27
CA MET A 10 -5.72 3.55 -9.82
C MET A 10 -6.49 4.63 -10.59
N ASP A 11 -7.65 4.32 -11.19
CA ASP A 11 -8.45 5.34 -11.89
C ASP A 11 -9.10 6.32 -10.90
N LYS A 12 -9.50 5.83 -9.73
CA LYS A 12 -9.97 6.69 -8.63
C LYS A 12 -8.84 7.52 -8.05
N GLU A 13 -7.65 6.96 -7.96
CA GLU A 13 -6.45 7.67 -7.53
C GLU A 13 -6.07 8.78 -8.52
N GLU A 14 -6.07 8.51 -9.83
CA GLU A 14 -5.87 9.51 -10.88
C GLU A 14 -6.88 10.67 -10.77
N THR A 15 -8.15 10.33 -10.51
CA THR A 15 -9.22 11.33 -10.29
C THR A 15 -8.96 12.18 -9.05
N TYR A 16 -8.51 11.55 -7.95
CA TYR A 16 -8.14 12.26 -6.73
C TYR A 16 -6.96 13.22 -6.96
N LEU A 17 -5.90 12.77 -7.63
CA LEU A 17 -4.73 13.60 -7.92
C LEU A 17 -5.09 14.80 -8.82
N ARG A 18 -5.98 14.59 -9.80
CA ARG A 18 -6.53 15.67 -10.64
C ARG A 18 -7.28 16.71 -9.79
N SER A 19 -8.12 16.26 -8.84
CA SER A 19 -8.85 17.18 -7.96
C SER A 19 -7.90 17.99 -7.06
N MET A 20 -6.80 17.39 -6.60
CA MET A 20 -5.77 18.08 -5.83
C MET A 20 -5.04 19.13 -6.67
N ALA A 21 -4.69 18.82 -7.92
CA ALA A 21 -4.04 19.77 -8.83
C ALA A 21 -4.96 20.97 -9.15
N LYS A 22 -6.26 20.73 -9.37
CA LYS A 22 -7.27 21.80 -9.54
C LYS A 22 -7.39 22.69 -8.30
N ALA A 23 -7.13 22.15 -7.10
CA ALA A 23 -7.09 22.91 -5.85
C ALA A 23 -5.74 23.60 -5.58
N GLY A 24 -4.78 23.54 -6.52
CA GLY A 24 -3.46 24.16 -6.38
C GLY A 24 -2.45 23.31 -5.60
N TYR A 25 -2.62 22.01 -5.53
CA TYR A 25 -1.70 21.09 -4.85
C TYR A 25 -1.11 20.08 -5.83
N MET A 26 0.18 20.24 -6.14
CA MET A 26 0.90 19.37 -7.08
C MET A 26 1.53 18.20 -6.35
N LEU A 27 1.41 16.98 -6.90
CA LEU A 27 2.05 15.79 -6.34
C LEU A 27 3.58 15.93 -6.43
N LYS A 28 4.25 15.85 -5.29
CA LYS A 28 5.72 15.85 -5.19
C LYS A 28 6.27 14.45 -4.99
N SER A 29 5.71 13.71 -4.04
CA SER A 29 6.17 12.36 -3.72
C SER A 29 5.05 11.49 -3.17
N TYR A 30 5.23 10.19 -3.33
CA TYR A 30 4.38 9.14 -2.81
C TYR A 30 5.23 8.05 -2.17
N ASN A 31 4.74 7.45 -1.11
CA ASN A 31 5.33 6.24 -0.55
C ASN A 31 4.30 5.09 -0.52
N SER A 32 4.81 3.85 -0.51
CA SER A 32 3.98 2.63 -0.52
C SER A 32 3.09 2.44 0.71
N LEU A 33 3.25 3.26 1.76
CA LEU A 33 2.38 3.27 2.93
C LEU A 33 1.13 4.15 2.74
N GLY A 34 0.97 4.81 1.58
CA GLY A 34 -0.19 5.66 1.28
C GLY A 34 -0.04 7.12 1.69
N PHE A 35 1.18 7.61 1.93
CA PHE A 35 1.42 9.02 2.18
C PHE A 35 1.78 9.75 0.88
N TYR A 36 0.97 10.75 0.55
CA TYR A 36 1.16 11.67 -0.56
C TYR A 36 1.68 12.99 -0.04
N THR A 37 2.78 13.47 -0.59
CA THR A 37 3.31 14.80 -0.30
C THR A 37 2.98 15.71 -1.49
N PHE A 38 2.32 16.83 -1.20
CA PHE A 38 1.96 17.83 -2.19
C PHE A 38 2.70 19.15 -1.92
N GLU A 39 3.07 19.83 -3.00
CA GLU A 39 3.57 21.21 -2.98
C GLU A 39 2.47 22.17 -3.42
N PRO A 40 2.38 23.39 -2.83
CA PRO A 40 1.47 24.42 -3.31
C PRO A 40 1.94 24.92 -4.68
N GLY A 41 1.01 25.19 -5.56
CA GLY A 41 1.24 25.73 -6.90
C GLY A 41 0.01 26.41 -7.44
N MET A 42 0.06 26.89 -8.69
CA MET A 42 -1.13 27.44 -9.34
C MET A 42 -2.16 26.34 -9.61
N PRO A 43 -3.46 26.59 -9.32
CA PRO A 43 -4.51 25.68 -9.72
C PRO A 43 -4.46 25.38 -11.22
N GLN A 44 -4.35 24.11 -11.57
CA GLN A 44 -4.30 23.68 -12.97
C GLN A 44 -4.86 22.27 -13.15
N GLU A 45 -5.33 21.96 -14.33
CA GLU A 45 -5.87 20.65 -14.64
C GLU A 45 -4.74 19.73 -15.10
N LEU A 46 -4.19 18.92 -14.19
CA LEU A 46 -3.16 17.93 -14.48
C LEU A 46 -3.76 16.53 -14.57
N HIS A 47 -3.44 15.84 -15.64
CA HIS A 47 -3.91 14.49 -15.90
C HIS A 47 -2.83 13.46 -15.51
N TYR A 48 -2.72 13.20 -14.21
CA TYR A 48 -1.84 12.14 -13.72
C TYR A 48 -2.26 10.78 -14.27
N LYS A 49 -1.29 10.00 -14.68
CA LYS A 49 -1.46 8.59 -15.05
C LYS A 49 -0.60 7.73 -14.15
N ILE A 50 -1.13 6.57 -13.78
CA ILE A 50 -0.50 5.68 -12.82
C ILE A 50 -0.27 4.32 -13.44
N ASP A 51 0.98 3.86 -13.40
CA ASP A 51 1.32 2.45 -13.59
C ASP A 51 1.70 1.81 -12.25
N TYR A 52 1.55 0.51 -12.15
CA TYR A 52 2.00 -0.26 -10.99
C TYR A 52 3.08 -1.26 -11.41
N ARG A 53 4.32 -1.01 -10.97
CA ARG A 53 5.45 -1.88 -11.26
C ARG A 53 6.52 -1.81 -10.18
N VAL A 54 7.02 -2.97 -9.77
CA VAL A 54 8.18 -3.14 -8.89
C VAL A 54 9.34 -3.65 -9.76
N PHE A 55 10.55 -3.18 -9.51
CA PHE A 55 11.71 -3.47 -10.33
C PHE A 55 12.74 -4.29 -9.55
N LYS A 56 13.41 -5.22 -10.24
CA LYS A 56 14.45 -6.07 -9.63
C LYS A 56 15.71 -5.27 -9.23
N ASN A 57 16.02 -4.21 -9.97
CA ASN A 57 17.21 -3.40 -9.74
C ASN A 57 17.01 -1.97 -10.27
N LYS A 58 17.95 -1.07 -9.92
CA LYS A 58 17.92 0.33 -10.34
C LYS A 58 18.05 0.51 -11.87
N ARG A 59 18.79 -0.35 -12.55
CA ARG A 59 18.98 -0.28 -14.01
C ARG A 59 17.65 -0.50 -14.73
N ALA A 60 16.92 -1.56 -14.38
CA ALA A 60 15.60 -1.83 -14.96
C ALA A 60 14.60 -0.68 -14.71
N PHE A 61 14.69 -0.02 -13.55
CA PHE A 61 13.89 1.17 -13.26
C PHE A 61 14.29 2.38 -14.14
N GLN A 62 15.59 2.59 -14.37
CA GLN A 62 16.06 3.67 -15.25
C GLN A 62 15.64 3.44 -16.71
N GLU A 63 15.81 2.22 -17.23
CA GLU A 63 15.39 1.82 -18.58
C GLU A 63 13.87 2.03 -18.76
N TYR A 64 13.09 1.68 -17.76
CA TYR A 64 11.64 1.92 -17.74
C TYR A 64 11.29 3.41 -17.78
N ARG A 65 11.94 4.25 -16.97
CA ARG A 65 11.71 5.71 -16.99
C ARG A 65 12.08 6.32 -18.35
N GLN A 66 13.20 5.89 -18.92
CA GLN A 66 13.65 6.35 -20.24
C GLN A 66 12.61 6.01 -21.32
N LEU A 67 12.08 4.78 -21.32
CA LEU A 67 11.05 4.36 -22.26
C LEU A 67 9.82 5.28 -22.23
N PHE A 68 9.35 5.64 -21.03
CA PHE A 68 8.21 6.55 -20.88
C PHE A 68 8.56 7.98 -21.28
N GLN A 69 9.77 8.43 -20.97
CA GLN A 69 10.25 9.76 -21.39
C GLN A 69 10.32 9.86 -22.92
N ASP A 70 10.84 8.86 -23.60
CA ASP A 70 10.91 8.77 -25.07
C ASP A 70 9.50 8.73 -25.70
N SER A 71 8.53 8.22 -24.95
CA SER A 71 7.10 8.17 -25.35
C SER A 71 6.33 9.44 -24.96
N GLY A 72 7.00 10.51 -24.51
CA GLY A 72 6.39 11.80 -24.20
C GLY A 72 5.73 11.88 -22.81
N TRP A 73 6.22 11.11 -21.83
CA TRP A 73 5.74 11.12 -20.45
C TRP A 73 6.82 11.58 -19.48
N ILE A 74 6.46 12.44 -18.54
CA ILE A 74 7.34 12.91 -17.46
C ILE A 74 7.04 12.07 -16.23
N HIS A 75 8.04 11.35 -15.71
CA HIS A 75 7.93 10.63 -14.44
C HIS A 75 7.99 11.62 -13.28
N VAL A 76 6.88 11.74 -12.54
CA VAL A 76 6.71 12.68 -11.42
C VAL A 76 7.30 12.11 -10.14
N CYS A 77 6.84 10.93 -9.75
CA CYS A 77 7.33 10.25 -8.56
C CYS A 77 7.08 8.74 -8.64
N GLY A 78 7.72 8.02 -7.73
CA GLY A 78 7.78 6.58 -7.66
C GLY A 78 9.23 6.14 -7.54
N SER A 79 9.45 4.92 -7.06
CA SER A 79 10.79 4.32 -6.91
C SER A 79 10.79 2.89 -7.42
N SER A 80 11.97 2.27 -7.46
CA SER A 80 12.10 0.86 -7.85
C SER A 80 11.29 -0.10 -6.97
N TYR A 81 10.93 0.32 -5.75
CA TYR A 81 10.25 -0.53 -4.75
C TYR A 81 8.85 -0.05 -4.36
N SER A 82 8.46 1.20 -4.72
CA SER A 82 7.19 1.79 -4.27
C SER A 82 5.94 1.17 -4.89
N GLY A 83 6.10 0.45 -6.01
CA GLY A 83 4.99 -0.08 -6.79
C GLY A 83 4.33 0.98 -7.67
N GLY A 84 3.69 1.99 -7.10
CA GLY A 84 3.08 3.10 -7.84
C GLY A 84 4.11 3.96 -8.55
N GLN A 85 3.88 4.21 -9.85
CA GLN A 85 4.68 5.06 -10.73
C GLN A 85 3.78 6.11 -11.34
N TYR A 86 4.07 7.38 -11.13
CA TYR A 86 3.21 8.51 -11.47
C TYR A 86 3.80 9.32 -12.61
N PHE A 87 2.97 9.58 -13.62
CA PHE A 87 3.39 10.26 -14.84
C PHE A 87 2.46 11.43 -15.17
N LEU A 88 3.03 12.42 -15.87
CA LEU A 88 2.31 13.50 -16.55
C LEU A 88 2.70 13.50 -18.01
N PRO A 89 1.80 13.87 -18.94
CA PRO A 89 2.17 14.08 -20.34
C PRO A 89 3.15 15.27 -20.46
N SER A 90 4.17 15.15 -21.30
CA SER A 90 5.15 16.22 -21.53
C SER A 90 4.53 17.45 -22.22
N ASN A 91 3.44 17.27 -22.98
CA ASN A 91 2.70 18.32 -23.64
C ASN A 91 1.34 18.49 -22.96
N ASN A 92 1.09 19.64 -22.34
CA ASN A 92 -0.15 19.94 -21.64
C ASN A 92 -1.42 19.90 -22.54
N ASN A 93 -1.27 19.93 -23.86
CA ASN A 93 -2.37 19.84 -24.81
C ASN A 93 -2.89 18.41 -25.06
N SER A 94 -2.27 17.39 -24.47
CA SER A 94 -2.62 15.98 -24.66
C SER A 94 -3.56 15.49 -23.55
N TYR A 95 -4.66 16.21 -23.28
CA TYR A 95 -5.66 15.85 -22.25
C TYR A 95 -6.27 14.45 -22.42
N SER A 96 -6.22 13.90 -23.63
CA SER A 96 -6.73 12.55 -23.96
C SER A 96 -5.64 11.49 -24.08
N ALA A 97 -4.38 11.84 -23.84
CA ALA A 97 -3.29 10.87 -23.98
C ALA A 97 -3.43 9.77 -22.92
N GLU A 98 -3.57 8.54 -23.39
CA GLU A 98 -3.50 7.35 -22.54
C GLU A 98 -2.04 6.88 -22.50
N ILE A 99 -1.55 6.57 -21.29
CA ILE A 99 -0.18 6.06 -21.09
C ILE A 99 -0.01 4.63 -21.64
N PHE A 100 -1.12 3.92 -21.83
CA PHE A 100 -1.15 2.58 -22.39
C PHE A 100 -1.78 2.60 -23.78
N SER A 101 -1.11 1.97 -24.75
CA SER A 101 -1.59 1.86 -26.12
C SER A 101 -2.81 0.94 -26.30
N ASP A 102 -3.01 0.04 -25.34
CA ASP A 102 -4.06 -0.97 -25.39
C ASP A 102 -4.70 -1.21 -24.01
N LEU A 103 -5.94 -1.72 -24.03
CA LEU A 103 -6.71 -2.02 -22.83
C LEU A 103 -6.10 -3.14 -21.99
N GLU A 104 -5.40 -4.08 -22.62
CA GLU A 104 -4.77 -5.19 -21.90
C GLU A 104 -3.62 -4.67 -21.03
N SER A 105 -2.74 -3.83 -21.57
CA SER A 105 -1.66 -3.17 -20.82
C SER A 105 -2.21 -2.31 -19.69
N LYS A 106 -3.31 -1.58 -19.94
CA LYS A 106 -4.01 -0.79 -18.91
C LYS A 106 -4.57 -1.67 -17.80
N ALA A 107 -5.16 -2.82 -18.11
CA ALA A 107 -5.66 -3.77 -17.13
C ALA A 107 -4.50 -4.48 -16.39
N ALA A 108 -3.40 -4.76 -17.06
CA ALA A 108 -2.26 -5.51 -16.51
C ALA A 108 -1.65 -4.85 -15.25
N ARG A 109 -1.78 -3.52 -15.06
CA ARG A 109 -1.34 -2.83 -13.83
C ARG A 109 -2.07 -3.36 -12.60
N PHE A 110 -3.37 -3.66 -12.70
CA PHE A 110 -4.16 -4.26 -11.61
C PHE A 110 -3.76 -5.72 -11.35
N LYS A 111 -3.40 -6.47 -12.39
CA LYS A 111 -2.87 -7.84 -12.26
C LYS A 111 -1.53 -7.83 -11.49
N ARG A 112 -0.64 -6.87 -11.79
CA ARG A 112 0.64 -6.71 -11.07
C ARG A 112 0.41 -6.37 -9.59
N LEU A 113 -0.50 -5.43 -9.29
CA LEU A 113 -0.89 -5.11 -7.91
C LEU A 113 -1.46 -6.33 -7.18
N SER A 114 -2.42 -7.05 -7.81
CA SER A 114 -3.01 -8.27 -7.23
C SER A 114 -1.95 -9.32 -6.90
N ASN A 115 -1.01 -9.56 -7.82
CA ASN A 115 0.06 -10.54 -7.61
C ASN A 115 0.98 -10.12 -6.44
N GLN A 116 1.31 -8.83 -6.34
CA GLN A 116 2.12 -8.30 -5.23
C GLN A 116 1.41 -8.47 -3.88
N CYS A 117 0.10 -8.13 -3.82
CA CYS A 117 -0.69 -8.32 -2.61
C CYS A 117 -0.85 -9.81 -2.24
N ARG A 118 -1.01 -10.70 -3.22
CA ARG A 118 -1.05 -12.16 -3.00
C ARG A 118 0.26 -12.67 -2.44
N PHE A 119 1.39 -12.20 -2.94
CA PHE A 119 2.69 -12.58 -2.41
C PHE A 119 2.85 -12.13 -0.94
N ALA A 120 2.49 -10.87 -0.63
CA ALA A 120 2.50 -10.36 0.74
C ALA A 120 1.55 -11.15 1.65
N PHE A 121 0.35 -11.50 1.18
CA PHE A 121 -0.60 -12.35 1.89
C PHE A 121 -0.01 -13.73 2.24
N ILE A 122 0.65 -14.39 1.28
CA ILE A 122 1.29 -15.69 1.52
C ILE A 122 2.38 -15.56 2.60
N ILE A 123 3.21 -14.52 2.54
CA ILE A 123 4.25 -14.28 3.55
C ILE A 123 3.64 -14.11 4.94
N THR A 124 2.58 -13.31 5.07
CA THR A 124 1.93 -13.09 6.38
C THR A 124 1.26 -14.34 6.92
N ILE A 125 0.65 -15.18 6.07
CA ILE A 125 0.11 -16.50 6.47
C ILE A 125 1.22 -17.45 6.92
N CYS A 126 2.32 -17.53 6.17
CA CYS A 126 3.46 -18.38 6.58
C CYS A 126 4.04 -17.93 7.93
N TYR A 127 4.10 -16.60 8.17
CA TYR A 127 4.54 -16.07 9.46
C TYR A 127 3.58 -16.48 10.59
N LEU A 128 2.26 -16.35 10.40
CA LEU A 128 1.26 -16.79 11.38
C LEU A 128 1.34 -18.28 11.64
N ALA A 129 1.48 -19.10 10.60
CA ALA A 129 1.63 -20.55 10.73
C ALA A 129 2.88 -20.92 11.53
N ALA A 130 4.02 -20.29 11.25
CA ALA A 130 5.26 -20.48 11.99
C ALA A 130 5.11 -20.04 13.46
N PHE A 131 4.49 -18.90 13.70
CA PHE A 131 4.24 -18.39 15.05
C PHE A 131 3.42 -19.40 15.89
N PHE A 132 2.32 -19.91 15.35
CA PHE A 132 1.47 -20.89 16.04
C PHE A 132 2.15 -22.26 16.16
N SER A 133 2.96 -22.67 15.20
CA SER A 133 3.71 -23.92 15.28
C SER A 133 4.74 -23.91 16.42
N ILE A 134 5.44 -22.79 16.60
CA ILE A 134 6.48 -22.64 17.65
C ILE A 134 5.88 -22.47 19.03
N ASN A 135 4.80 -21.66 19.15
CA ASN A 135 4.22 -21.35 20.46
C ASN A 135 3.10 -22.32 20.89
N GLY A 136 2.64 -23.19 19.99
CA GLY A 136 1.51 -24.11 20.20
C GLY A 136 0.26 -23.32 20.48
N PHE A 137 -0.65 -22.95 20.02
CA PHE A 137 -1.91 -22.21 20.35
C PHE A 137 -2.11 -21.86 21.86
N ASN A 138 -0.99 -21.72 22.60
CA ASN A 138 -1.04 -21.44 24.03
C ASN A 138 -1.00 -19.92 24.28
N PHE A 139 -2.19 -19.30 24.26
CA PHE A 139 -2.33 -17.86 24.51
C PHE A 139 -2.02 -17.44 25.95
N ASN A 140 -1.92 -18.40 26.91
CA ASN A 140 -1.57 -18.09 28.30
C ASN A 140 -0.16 -17.46 28.40
N LYS A 141 0.78 -17.84 27.49
CA LYS A 141 2.12 -17.25 27.43
C LYS A 141 2.15 -15.81 26.93
N LEU A 142 1.08 -15.35 26.29
CA LEU A 142 0.95 -13.98 25.80
C LEU A 142 0.24 -13.07 26.82
N GLY A 143 -0.49 -13.65 27.75
CA GLY A 143 -1.25 -12.94 28.78
C GLY A 143 -0.40 -12.46 29.95
N TYR A 144 -1.05 -12.28 31.09
CA TYR A 144 -0.42 -11.91 32.35
C TYR A 144 0.39 -13.09 32.91
N LEU A 145 1.68 -12.89 33.13
CA LEU A 145 2.61 -13.92 33.58
C LEU A 145 2.97 -13.79 35.06
N THR A 146 2.55 -12.70 35.71
CA THR A 146 2.78 -12.50 37.17
C THR A 146 2.07 -13.60 37.97
N PRO A 147 2.81 -14.45 38.67
CA PRO A 147 2.20 -15.54 39.49
C PRO A 147 1.24 -14.97 40.53
N GLY A 148 0.07 -15.60 40.69
CA GLY A 148 -0.92 -15.19 41.69
C GLY A 148 -1.52 -13.80 41.48
N LEU A 149 -1.42 -13.21 40.27
CA LEU A 149 -1.98 -11.89 40.01
C LEU A 149 -3.45 -11.78 40.38
N TRP A 150 -4.23 -12.75 39.98
CA TRP A 150 -5.68 -12.78 40.18
C TRP A 150 -6.12 -13.12 41.62
N GLU A 151 -5.18 -13.54 42.47
CA GLU A 151 -5.38 -13.82 43.89
C GLU A 151 -5.09 -12.61 44.77
N LYS A 152 -4.40 -11.59 44.19
CA LYS A 152 -4.12 -10.34 44.89
C LYS A 152 -5.39 -9.50 45.03
N SER A 153 -5.44 -8.65 46.05
CA SER A 153 -6.55 -7.72 46.28
C SER A 153 -6.03 -6.30 46.60
N GLY A 154 -6.93 -5.33 46.49
CA GLY A 154 -6.64 -3.94 46.83
C GLY A 154 -5.51 -3.31 45.97
N SER A 155 -4.68 -2.49 46.58
CA SER A 155 -3.60 -1.77 45.93
C SER A 155 -2.53 -2.69 45.32
N ALA A 156 -2.27 -3.82 45.94
CA ALA A 156 -1.28 -4.78 45.42
C ALA A 156 -1.70 -5.42 44.09
N PHE A 157 -2.99 -5.66 43.87
CA PHE A 157 -3.53 -6.08 42.59
C PHE A 157 -3.33 -5.03 41.53
N TRP A 158 -3.79 -3.81 41.78
CA TRP A 158 -3.73 -2.73 40.81
C TRP A 158 -2.30 -2.38 40.41
N PHE A 159 -1.36 -2.37 41.36
CA PHE A 159 0.02 -2.12 41.07
C PHE A 159 0.64 -3.18 40.13
N SER A 160 0.43 -4.46 40.47
CA SER A 160 0.94 -5.56 39.63
C SER A 160 0.27 -5.62 38.24
N PHE A 161 -1.05 -5.38 38.19
CA PHE A 161 -1.82 -5.36 36.96
C PHE A 161 -1.38 -4.25 36.01
N LEU A 162 -1.31 -3.01 36.50
CA LEU A 162 -0.88 -1.87 35.70
C LEU A 162 0.58 -1.97 35.26
N PHE A 163 1.45 -2.54 36.13
CA PHE A 163 2.84 -2.78 35.76
C PHE A 163 2.97 -3.78 34.59
N GLU A 164 2.20 -4.86 34.61
CA GLU A 164 2.32 -5.90 33.57
C GLU A 164 1.53 -5.60 32.29
N THR A 165 0.47 -4.81 32.36
CA THR A 165 -0.39 -4.47 31.21
C THR A 165 0.39 -3.99 29.96
N PRO A 166 1.37 -3.07 30.04
CA PRO A 166 2.16 -2.68 28.87
C PRO A 166 2.88 -3.86 28.21
N PHE A 167 3.41 -4.80 28.99
CA PHE A 167 4.10 -5.97 28.47
C PHE A 167 3.15 -6.95 27.77
N VAL A 168 1.94 -7.11 28.29
CA VAL A 168 0.88 -7.89 27.65
C VAL A 168 0.51 -7.26 26.29
N ILE A 169 0.31 -5.95 26.26
CA ILE A 169 0.03 -5.22 25.01
C ILE A 169 1.16 -5.43 23.99
N PHE A 170 2.42 -5.28 24.40
CA PHE A 170 3.56 -5.50 23.50
C PHE A 170 3.68 -6.94 23.00
N ARG A 171 3.25 -7.93 23.75
CA ARG A 171 3.23 -9.34 23.32
C ARG A 171 2.15 -9.60 22.26
N PHE A 172 0.97 -8.99 22.41
CA PHE A 172 -0.15 -9.15 21.49
C PHE A 172 -0.04 -8.29 20.23
N LEU A 173 0.58 -7.11 20.34
CA LEU A 173 0.63 -6.11 19.28
C LEU A 173 1.18 -6.65 17.94
N PRO A 174 2.33 -7.38 17.89
CA PRO A 174 2.83 -7.95 16.65
C PRO A 174 1.87 -8.95 16.01
N LEU A 175 1.22 -9.79 16.82
CA LEU A 175 0.25 -10.77 16.34
C LEU A 175 -0.98 -10.09 15.72
N ILE A 176 -1.56 -9.11 16.41
CA ILE A 176 -2.70 -8.32 15.91
C ILE A 176 -2.32 -7.60 14.61
N LEU A 177 -1.13 -7.03 14.55
CA LEU A 177 -0.64 -6.32 13.37
C LEU A 177 -0.50 -7.26 12.16
N VAL A 178 0.14 -8.41 12.33
CA VAL A 178 0.29 -9.38 11.23
C VAL A 178 -1.06 -9.95 10.79
N PHE A 179 -1.94 -10.24 11.74
CA PHE A 179 -3.30 -10.71 11.43
C PHE A 179 -4.09 -9.66 10.63
N SER A 180 -4.02 -8.40 11.04
CA SER A 180 -4.66 -7.28 10.33
C SER A 180 -4.08 -7.10 8.93
N LEU A 181 -2.76 -7.15 8.77
CA LEU A 181 -2.09 -7.09 7.46
C LEU A 181 -2.50 -8.25 6.55
N THR A 182 -2.67 -9.46 7.11
CA THR A 182 -3.13 -10.62 6.33
C THR A 182 -4.51 -10.37 5.73
N ILE A 183 -5.45 -9.85 6.52
CA ILE A 183 -6.80 -9.51 6.04
C ILE A 183 -6.74 -8.40 4.98
N ILE A 184 -5.95 -7.35 5.21
CA ILE A 184 -5.79 -6.21 4.28
C ILE A 184 -5.24 -6.70 2.93
N TYR A 185 -4.17 -7.49 2.93
CA TYR A 185 -3.57 -8.00 1.69
C TYR A 185 -4.48 -8.97 0.95
N ALA A 186 -5.25 -9.82 1.67
CA ALA A 186 -6.27 -10.68 1.05
C ALA A 186 -7.34 -9.84 0.33
N TYR A 187 -7.87 -8.82 1.01
CA TYR A 187 -8.87 -7.92 0.44
C TYR A 187 -8.34 -7.15 -0.78
N TRP A 188 -7.13 -6.59 -0.70
CA TRP A 188 -6.53 -5.84 -1.82
C TRP A 188 -6.19 -6.75 -3.00
N ALA A 189 -5.72 -7.96 -2.75
CA ALA A 189 -5.46 -8.94 -3.80
C ALA A 189 -6.75 -9.32 -4.55
N TYR A 190 -7.84 -9.55 -3.80
CA TYR A 190 -9.16 -9.82 -4.36
C TYR A 190 -9.67 -8.63 -5.18
N LYS A 191 -9.68 -7.42 -4.59
CA LYS A 191 -10.21 -6.21 -5.23
C LYS A 191 -9.42 -5.83 -6.50
N ALA A 192 -8.10 -5.90 -6.45
CA ALA A 192 -7.26 -5.65 -7.62
C ALA A 192 -7.50 -6.70 -8.72
N ARG A 193 -7.77 -7.96 -8.36
CA ARG A 193 -8.11 -9.00 -9.33
C ARG A 193 -9.47 -8.78 -9.98
N GLU A 194 -10.44 -8.35 -9.19
CA GLU A 194 -11.76 -7.96 -9.69
C GLU A 194 -11.65 -6.82 -10.72
N LEU A 195 -10.91 -5.75 -10.38
CA LEU A 195 -10.66 -4.61 -11.29
C LEU A 195 -9.94 -5.04 -12.57
N TYR A 196 -8.97 -5.95 -12.48
CA TYR A 196 -8.34 -6.53 -13.65
C TYR A 196 -9.35 -7.23 -14.58
N ASN A 197 -10.22 -8.08 -14.00
CA ASN A 197 -11.21 -8.83 -14.77
C ASN A 197 -12.25 -7.91 -15.42
N GLN A 198 -12.66 -6.82 -14.74
CA GLN A 198 -13.60 -5.83 -15.27
C GLN A 198 -13.02 -5.01 -16.42
N LYS A 199 -11.69 -4.76 -16.40
CA LYS A 199 -11.02 -3.87 -17.36
C LYS A 199 -10.29 -4.62 -18.47
N LYS A 200 -10.15 -5.93 -18.36
CA LYS A 200 -9.61 -6.77 -19.42
C LYS A 200 -10.61 -6.80 -20.59
N PRO A 201 -10.14 -6.61 -21.86
CA PRO A 201 -11.01 -6.76 -23.02
C PRO A 201 -11.64 -8.17 -23.03
N ALA A 202 -12.91 -8.23 -23.42
CA ALA A 202 -13.57 -9.50 -23.71
C ALA A 202 -12.83 -10.14 -24.89
N GLY A 203 -12.24 -11.31 -24.67
CA GLY A 203 -11.55 -12.08 -25.70
C GLY A 203 -12.55 -12.75 -26.62
#